data_e0e2aca0980151c87599a4b061bc3592
#
_entry.id   e0e2aca0980151c87599a4b061bc3592
#
_cell.length_a   1.000
_cell.length_b   1.000
_cell.length_c   1.000
_cell.angle_alpha   90.00
_cell.angle_beta   90.00
_cell.angle_gamma   90.00
#
_symmetry.space_group_name_H-M   'P 1'
#
loop_
_entity.id
_entity.type
_entity.pdbx_description
1 polymer ?
#
loop_
_entity_poly.entity_id
_entity_poly.type
_entity_poly.pdbx_seq_one_letter_code
_entity_poly.pdbx_strand_id
1 'polypeptide(L)'
;DFAFMEATKAKMFINSPNAIEGNRIEKCDTSAAKFQSEETGCVDYAGTEDEILAQIRELVSMLPLNNEGDVYTEECEDDLNRACASMDVMKGDARYLLSEISDGHAFFETKADYAKNMVTGFIKLNGMTVGAVANCTEIHDEEGKTAETFEAALTVKGCEKASEFIRFCDAFEIPVLSITNVTGFKACMCAEKGLAKALAHMTSAFASATCPKVNLIAGDAFGSAYVTMNSKSIGADLVYAWPETKIGMMDAELAAKIMYADASADVLAEKAKEYEKLQSNVVTAARRGYVDLIIEPADTRKYLVAAFEMLYTKCVCTPDKKHGTK
;
A
#
# COMPACT_ATOMS: atom_id res chain seq x y z
N ASP A 1 -6.47 18.42 0.92
CA ASP A 1 -6.08 17.02 0.99
C ASP A 1 -4.76 16.74 0.25
N PHE A 2 -4.51 17.42 -0.89
CA PHE A 2 -3.26 17.30 -1.62
C PHE A 2 -2.51 18.63 -1.65
N ALA A 3 -1.19 18.59 -1.45
CA ALA A 3 -0.34 19.75 -1.41
C ALA A 3 0.79 19.65 -2.45
N PHE A 4 0.91 20.68 -3.28
CA PHE A 4 1.94 20.79 -4.31
C PHE A 4 2.84 22.00 -4.02
N MET A 5 4.12 21.86 -4.23
CA MET A 5 5.08 22.90 -3.86
C MET A 5 6.12 23.12 -4.94
N GLU A 6 6.34 24.36 -5.33
CA GLU A 6 7.42 24.71 -6.26
C GLU A 6 8.78 24.43 -5.61
N ALA A 7 9.64 23.70 -6.32
CA ALA A 7 10.83 23.06 -5.75
C ALA A 7 11.92 24.04 -5.29
N THR A 8 12.05 25.21 -5.90
CA THR A 8 13.21 26.10 -5.70
C THR A 8 12.91 27.30 -4.82
N LYS A 9 11.77 27.97 -5.00
CA LYS A 9 11.45 29.25 -4.37
C LYS A 9 10.47 29.12 -3.22
N ALA A 10 9.54 28.15 -3.28
CA ALA A 10 8.53 27.99 -2.25
C ALA A 10 9.13 27.53 -0.91
N LYS A 11 8.59 28.06 0.18
CA LYS A 11 9.01 27.73 1.55
C LYS A 11 7.80 27.48 2.43
N MET A 12 7.80 26.37 3.14
CA MET A 12 6.76 26.00 4.09
C MET A 12 7.38 25.60 5.43
N PHE A 13 7.01 26.30 6.52
CA PHE A 13 7.54 26.00 7.85
C PHE A 13 6.64 26.60 8.94
N ILE A 14 6.69 26.01 10.13
CA ILE A 14 6.10 26.58 11.35
C ILE A 14 7.16 27.45 12.03
N ASN A 15 8.34 26.89 12.30
CA ASN A 15 9.48 27.61 12.84
C ASN A 15 10.51 27.83 11.73
N SER A 16 11.00 29.07 11.61
CA SER A 16 12.08 29.36 10.66
C SER A 16 13.26 28.41 10.87
N PRO A 17 13.86 27.84 9.79
CA PRO A 17 15.04 26.98 9.91
C PRO A 17 16.16 27.59 10.75
N ASN A 18 16.33 28.90 10.70
CA ASN A 18 17.33 29.63 11.48
C ASN A 18 17.04 29.70 13.00
N ALA A 19 15.80 29.48 13.40
CA ALA A 19 15.37 29.49 14.81
C ALA A 19 15.45 28.09 15.45
N ILE A 20 15.65 27.04 14.65
CA ILE A 20 15.71 25.66 15.12
C ILE A 20 17.06 25.41 15.80
N GLU A 21 17.04 24.97 17.06
CA GLU A 21 18.24 24.60 17.78
C GLU A 21 18.95 23.42 17.09
N GLY A 22 20.26 23.53 16.91
CA GLY A 22 21.06 22.53 16.20
C GLY A 22 21.13 22.72 14.68
N ASN A 23 20.18 23.40 14.05
CA ASN A 23 20.17 23.60 12.59
C ASN A 23 21.35 24.46 12.10
N ARG A 24 21.98 25.23 12.99
CA ARG A 24 23.20 26.00 12.72
C ARG A 24 24.40 25.09 12.39
N ILE A 25 24.39 23.85 12.90
CA ILE A 25 25.47 22.85 12.70
C ILE A 25 25.21 22.06 11.42
N GLU A 26 24.03 21.52 11.26
CA GLU A 26 23.68 20.64 10.13
C GLU A 26 23.21 21.40 8.88
N LYS A 27 22.83 22.68 9.04
CA LYS A 27 22.36 23.57 7.96
C LYS A 27 21.26 22.93 7.08
N CYS A 28 20.36 22.18 7.69
CA CYS A 28 19.23 21.61 7.00
C CYS A 28 18.17 22.70 6.73
N ASP A 29 17.77 22.85 5.46
CA ASP A 29 16.66 23.73 5.12
C ASP A 29 15.32 23.01 5.28
N THR A 30 14.83 22.97 6.51
CA THR A 30 13.54 22.35 6.87
C THR A 30 12.33 23.04 6.23
N SER A 31 12.51 24.19 5.59
CA SER A 31 11.46 24.89 4.84
C SER A 31 11.40 24.52 3.35
N ALA A 32 12.42 23.84 2.84
CA ALA A 32 12.52 23.50 1.43
C ALA A 32 11.44 22.48 1.00
N ALA A 33 10.98 22.58 -0.25
CA ALA A 33 10.03 21.64 -0.82
C ALA A 33 10.51 20.18 -0.71
N LYS A 34 11.79 19.93 -0.97
CA LYS A 34 12.41 18.62 -0.82
C LYS A 34 12.27 18.05 0.60
N PHE A 35 12.52 18.86 1.64
CA PHE A 35 12.35 18.39 3.01
C PHE A 35 10.87 18.06 3.32
N GLN A 36 9.95 18.90 2.81
CA GLN A 36 8.52 18.73 3.05
C GLN A 36 7.94 17.54 2.27
N SER A 37 8.49 17.19 1.11
CA SER A 37 8.06 16.02 0.33
C SER A 37 8.73 14.72 0.83
N GLU A 38 10.03 14.70 1.08
CA GLU A 38 10.77 13.46 1.38
C GLU A 38 10.72 13.07 2.88
N GLU A 39 10.77 14.08 3.80
CA GLU A 39 10.91 13.80 5.23
C GLU A 39 9.62 13.92 6.02
N THR A 40 8.77 14.90 5.70
CA THR A 40 7.54 15.14 6.45
C THR A 40 6.30 14.53 5.83
N GLY A 41 6.29 14.34 4.51
CA GLY A 41 5.09 13.90 3.76
C GLY A 41 3.96 14.93 3.76
N CYS A 42 4.24 16.19 4.09
CA CYS A 42 3.24 17.27 4.03
C CYS A 42 2.96 17.74 2.61
N VAL A 43 3.87 17.47 1.68
CA VAL A 43 3.77 17.83 0.26
C VAL A 43 3.73 16.55 -0.57
N ASP A 44 2.71 16.43 -1.41
CA ASP A 44 2.51 15.26 -2.27
C ASP A 44 3.46 15.25 -3.46
N TYR A 45 3.73 16.43 -4.01
CA TYR A 45 4.63 16.59 -5.15
C TYR A 45 5.40 17.91 -5.09
N ALA A 46 6.70 17.86 -5.35
CA ALA A 46 7.58 19.02 -5.44
C ALA A 46 8.24 19.07 -6.83
N GLY A 47 8.01 20.15 -7.59
CA GLY A 47 8.52 20.29 -8.94
C GLY A 47 8.47 21.73 -9.45
N THR A 48 8.64 21.93 -10.75
CA THR A 48 8.44 23.20 -11.42
C THR A 48 6.95 23.56 -11.51
N GLU A 49 6.63 24.82 -11.79
CA GLU A 49 5.24 25.28 -11.95
C GLU A 49 4.49 24.49 -13.04
N ASP A 50 5.14 24.24 -14.18
CA ASP A 50 4.54 23.49 -15.29
C ASP A 50 4.27 22.02 -14.93
N GLU A 51 5.22 21.36 -14.25
CA GLU A 51 5.05 20.00 -13.76
C GLU A 51 3.93 19.92 -12.72
N ILE A 52 3.86 20.86 -11.78
CA ILE A 52 2.79 20.93 -10.78
C ILE A 52 1.42 21.07 -11.45
N LEU A 53 1.29 21.95 -12.45
CA LEU A 53 0.04 22.14 -13.18
C LEU A 53 -0.38 20.88 -13.95
N ALA A 54 0.60 20.12 -14.50
CA ALA A 54 0.34 18.84 -15.15
C ALA A 54 -0.15 17.81 -14.13
N GLN A 55 0.53 17.69 -12.99
CA GLN A 55 0.15 16.78 -11.89
C GLN A 55 -1.24 17.10 -11.31
N ILE A 56 -1.57 18.38 -11.14
CA ILE A 56 -2.91 18.77 -10.67
C ILE A 56 -3.99 18.36 -11.68
N ARG A 57 -3.75 18.55 -12.99
CA ARG A 57 -4.70 18.14 -14.02
C ARG A 57 -4.91 16.64 -14.05
N GLU A 58 -3.83 15.88 -13.94
CA GLU A 58 -3.87 14.42 -13.87
C GLU A 58 -4.64 13.96 -12.63
N LEU A 59 -4.33 14.49 -11.45
CA LEU A 59 -5.07 14.19 -10.22
C LEU A 59 -6.57 14.46 -10.36
N VAL A 60 -6.93 15.63 -10.89
CA VAL A 60 -8.36 16.01 -11.09
C VAL A 60 -9.07 15.06 -12.05
N SER A 61 -8.38 14.52 -13.06
CA SER A 61 -8.96 13.53 -13.98
C SER A 61 -9.16 12.15 -13.33
N MET A 62 -8.44 11.86 -12.24
CA MET A 62 -8.57 10.63 -11.48
C MET A 62 -9.68 10.69 -10.42
N LEU A 63 -10.08 11.88 -9.98
CA LEU A 63 -11.00 12.03 -8.84
C LEU A 63 -12.46 12.20 -9.30
N PRO A 64 -13.44 11.71 -8.51
CA PRO A 64 -14.83 12.05 -8.70
C PRO A 64 -15.05 13.56 -8.50
N LEU A 65 -16.12 14.09 -9.09
CA LEU A 65 -16.42 15.54 -9.04
C LEU A 65 -16.60 16.09 -7.62
N ASN A 66 -17.09 15.26 -6.71
CA ASN A 66 -17.25 15.54 -5.29
C ASN A 66 -17.43 14.22 -4.52
N ASN A 67 -17.63 14.29 -3.22
CA ASN A 67 -17.80 13.12 -2.34
C ASN A 67 -19.13 12.35 -2.52
N GLU A 68 -20.07 12.87 -3.31
CA GLU A 68 -21.30 12.20 -3.72
C GLU A 68 -21.26 11.82 -5.23
N GLY A 69 -20.15 12.13 -5.91
CA GLY A 69 -19.93 11.86 -7.32
C GLY A 69 -19.66 10.39 -7.59
N ASP A 70 -19.98 9.95 -8.82
CA ASP A 70 -19.66 8.61 -9.26
C ASP A 70 -18.16 8.41 -9.39
N VAL A 71 -17.66 7.24 -9.00
CA VAL A 71 -16.26 6.83 -9.14
C VAL A 71 -15.91 6.40 -10.56
N TYR A 72 -16.89 6.21 -11.44
CA TYR A 72 -16.68 6.06 -12.88
C TYR A 72 -16.41 7.43 -13.49
N THR A 73 -15.16 7.70 -13.83
CA THR A 73 -14.70 9.02 -14.29
C THR A 73 -14.55 9.10 -15.81
N GLU A 74 -14.44 7.96 -16.48
CA GLU A 74 -14.31 7.88 -17.95
C GLU A 74 -14.76 6.51 -18.48
N GLU A 75 -14.94 6.40 -19.80
CA GLU A 75 -15.16 5.13 -20.48
C GLU A 75 -13.82 4.40 -20.67
N CYS A 76 -13.81 3.09 -20.38
CA CYS A 76 -12.63 2.27 -20.55
C CYS A 76 -12.49 1.82 -22.03
N GLU A 77 -11.36 2.13 -22.64
CA GLU A 77 -10.98 1.65 -23.97
C GLU A 77 -10.05 0.45 -23.95
N ASP A 78 -9.52 0.06 -22.76
CA ASP A 78 -8.59 -1.05 -22.58
C ASP A 78 -9.34 -2.41 -22.48
N ASP A 79 -8.68 -3.48 -22.91
CA ASP A 79 -9.23 -4.82 -22.78
C ASP A 79 -9.32 -5.23 -21.29
N LEU A 80 -10.54 -5.49 -20.83
CA LEU A 80 -10.84 -5.92 -19.46
C LEU A 80 -10.17 -7.25 -19.11
N ASN A 81 -9.89 -8.09 -20.12
CA ASN A 81 -9.21 -9.37 -19.99
C ASN A 81 -7.73 -9.31 -20.35
N ARG A 82 -7.17 -8.12 -20.54
CA ARG A 82 -5.74 -7.97 -20.83
C ARG A 82 -4.91 -8.70 -19.77
N ALA A 83 -4.06 -9.62 -20.24
CA ALA A 83 -3.14 -10.33 -19.37
C ALA A 83 -2.03 -9.39 -18.90
N CYS A 84 -1.77 -9.38 -17.61
CA CYS A 84 -0.69 -8.59 -17.01
C CYS A 84 0.66 -9.29 -17.20
N ALA A 85 1.62 -8.59 -17.78
CA ALA A 85 2.94 -9.14 -18.05
C ALA A 85 3.84 -9.13 -16.81
N SER A 86 4.73 -10.10 -16.69
CA SER A 86 5.84 -10.12 -15.72
C SER A 86 5.49 -9.80 -14.24
N MET A 87 4.23 -9.97 -13.84
CA MET A 87 3.76 -9.64 -12.49
C MET A 87 4.48 -10.44 -11.40
N ASP A 88 4.78 -11.69 -11.67
CA ASP A 88 5.48 -12.59 -10.75
C ASP A 88 6.95 -12.21 -10.55
N VAL A 89 7.61 -11.74 -11.61
CA VAL A 89 8.99 -11.29 -11.57
C VAL A 89 9.11 -9.93 -10.86
N MET A 90 8.16 -9.03 -11.14
CA MET A 90 8.14 -7.65 -10.64
C MET A 90 7.34 -7.48 -9.35
N LYS A 91 7.03 -8.57 -8.64
CA LYS A 91 6.18 -8.55 -7.43
C LYS A 91 6.66 -7.63 -6.30
N GLY A 92 7.94 -7.27 -6.29
CA GLY A 92 8.52 -6.34 -5.32
C GLY A 92 8.27 -4.87 -5.64
N ASP A 93 8.00 -4.54 -6.91
CA ASP A 93 7.76 -3.18 -7.39
C ASP A 93 6.27 -2.88 -7.49
N ALA A 94 5.74 -2.24 -6.44
CA ALA A 94 4.33 -1.90 -6.38
C ALA A 94 3.89 -0.91 -7.47
N ARG A 95 4.80 -0.03 -7.94
CA ARG A 95 4.52 0.94 -9.01
C ARG A 95 4.27 0.22 -10.32
N TYR A 96 5.14 -0.74 -10.65
CA TYR A 96 4.98 -1.59 -11.82
C TYR A 96 3.66 -2.37 -11.77
N LEU A 97 3.38 -3.04 -10.64
CA LEU A 97 2.15 -3.82 -10.48
C LEU A 97 0.91 -2.95 -10.68
N LEU A 98 0.86 -1.77 -10.05
CA LEU A 98 -0.28 -0.86 -10.14
C LEU A 98 -0.48 -0.30 -11.55
N SER A 99 0.59 0.08 -12.23
CA SER A 99 0.54 0.50 -13.63
C SER A 99 0.07 -0.63 -14.54
N GLU A 100 0.59 -1.85 -14.36
CA GLU A 100 0.26 -2.97 -15.21
C GLU A 100 -1.21 -3.41 -15.10
N ILE A 101 -1.83 -3.31 -13.94
CA ILE A 101 -3.25 -3.66 -13.77
C ILE A 101 -4.21 -2.52 -14.15
N SER A 102 -3.74 -1.29 -14.24
CA SER A 102 -4.57 -0.11 -14.53
C SER A 102 -4.96 -0.01 -16.02
N ASP A 103 -6.08 0.62 -16.30
CA ASP A 103 -6.53 0.96 -17.65
C ASP A 103 -5.47 1.83 -18.34
N GLY A 104 -5.04 1.42 -19.54
CA GLY A 104 -4.03 2.14 -20.30
C GLY A 104 -2.71 2.39 -19.55
N HIS A 105 -2.42 1.59 -18.52
CA HIS A 105 -1.26 1.73 -17.62
C HIS A 105 -1.21 3.07 -16.85
N ALA A 106 -2.36 3.75 -16.69
CA ALA A 106 -2.44 5.00 -15.96
C ALA A 106 -2.31 4.78 -14.45
N PHE A 107 -1.30 5.36 -13.84
CA PHE A 107 -1.10 5.31 -12.38
C PHE A 107 -0.64 6.68 -11.87
N PHE A 108 -1.43 7.26 -10.99
CA PHE A 108 -1.08 8.51 -10.28
C PHE A 108 -0.63 8.21 -8.87
N GLU A 109 0.68 8.31 -8.61
CA GLU A 109 1.25 8.10 -7.28
C GLU A 109 1.16 9.36 -6.43
N THR A 110 0.66 9.24 -5.19
CA THR A 110 0.67 10.30 -4.19
C THR A 110 1.88 10.18 -3.27
N LYS A 111 2.49 11.29 -2.88
CA LYS A 111 3.66 11.30 -1.99
C LYS A 111 4.76 10.32 -2.43
N ALA A 112 5.12 10.35 -3.73
CA ALA A 112 6.06 9.40 -4.34
C ALA A 112 7.44 9.39 -3.66
N ASP A 113 7.89 10.54 -3.14
CA ASP A 113 9.18 10.69 -2.47
C ASP A 113 9.15 10.35 -0.97
N TYR A 114 7.94 10.26 -0.37
CA TYR A 114 7.77 9.97 1.04
C TYR A 114 7.46 8.51 1.29
N ALA A 115 8.18 7.89 2.23
CA ALA A 115 7.93 6.50 2.65
C ALA A 115 7.77 5.54 1.45
N LYS A 116 8.74 5.48 0.57
CA LYS A 116 8.71 4.73 -0.71
C LYS A 116 8.44 3.22 -0.55
N ASN A 117 8.63 2.66 0.64
CA ASN A 117 8.26 1.28 0.97
C ASN A 117 6.73 1.06 1.10
N MET A 118 5.95 2.13 1.04
CA MET A 118 4.49 2.13 0.99
C MET A 118 4.04 3.04 -0.16
N VAL A 119 3.54 2.46 -1.21
CA VAL A 119 3.02 3.16 -2.39
C VAL A 119 1.54 3.45 -2.18
N THR A 120 1.13 4.69 -2.42
CA THR A 120 -0.27 5.11 -2.43
C THR A 120 -0.56 5.90 -3.70
N GLY A 121 -1.73 5.73 -4.27
CA GLY A 121 -2.09 6.43 -5.50
C GLY A 121 -3.40 5.95 -6.10
N PHE A 122 -3.73 6.44 -7.27
CA PHE A 122 -4.95 6.13 -7.98
C PHE A 122 -4.65 5.35 -9.26
N ILE A 123 -5.45 4.33 -9.51
CA ILE A 123 -5.50 3.56 -10.75
C ILE A 123 -6.91 3.60 -11.32
N LYS A 124 -7.08 3.14 -12.55
CA LYS A 124 -8.38 2.97 -13.17
C LYS A 124 -8.64 1.51 -13.53
N LEU A 125 -9.83 1.04 -13.23
CA LEU A 125 -10.28 -0.31 -13.56
C LEU A 125 -11.67 -0.23 -14.21
N ASN A 126 -11.75 -0.49 -15.51
CA ASN A 126 -12.95 -0.31 -16.31
C ASN A 126 -13.54 1.11 -16.18
N GLY A 127 -12.68 2.15 -16.22
CA GLY A 127 -13.07 3.54 -16.05
C GLY A 127 -13.40 3.96 -14.62
N MET A 128 -13.44 3.04 -13.68
CA MET A 128 -13.64 3.30 -12.26
C MET A 128 -12.31 3.72 -11.61
N THR A 129 -12.32 4.82 -10.88
CA THR A 129 -11.17 5.21 -10.05
C THR A 129 -11.09 4.33 -8.81
N VAL A 130 -9.93 3.76 -8.56
CA VAL A 130 -9.62 2.92 -7.40
C VAL A 130 -8.38 3.45 -6.72
N GLY A 131 -8.48 3.70 -5.42
CA GLY A 131 -7.33 4.03 -4.58
C GLY A 131 -6.51 2.78 -4.29
N ALA A 132 -5.19 2.87 -4.40
CA ALA A 132 -4.28 1.77 -4.17
C ALA A 132 -3.34 2.04 -3.00
N VAL A 133 -3.14 1.03 -2.15
CA VAL A 133 -2.17 1.02 -1.03
C VAL A 133 -1.35 -0.25 -1.13
N ALA A 134 -0.07 -0.14 -1.45
CA ALA A 134 0.75 -1.31 -1.76
C ALA A 134 2.09 -1.30 -1.02
N ASN A 135 2.50 -2.46 -0.50
CA ASN A 135 3.86 -2.64 0.00
C ASN A 135 4.83 -2.69 -1.18
N CYS A 136 5.94 -1.97 -1.05
CA CYS A 136 7.00 -1.90 -2.04
C CYS A 136 8.31 -2.38 -1.41
N THR A 137 8.95 -3.37 -2.01
CA THR A 137 10.24 -3.91 -1.57
C THR A 137 11.37 -3.60 -2.53
N GLU A 138 11.04 -3.23 -3.76
CA GLU A 138 12.01 -2.91 -4.80
C GLU A 138 11.45 -1.79 -5.67
N ILE A 139 12.32 -0.93 -6.17
CA ILE A 139 12.03 0.03 -7.23
C ILE A 139 12.99 -0.25 -8.38
N HIS A 140 12.44 -0.38 -9.57
CA HIS A 140 13.21 -0.60 -10.78
C HIS A 140 13.34 0.69 -11.59
N ASP A 141 14.46 0.83 -12.29
CA ASP A 141 14.69 1.90 -13.25
C ASP A 141 14.06 1.57 -14.63
N GLU A 142 14.16 2.50 -15.58
CA GLU A 142 13.63 2.32 -16.94
C GLU A 142 14.30 1.15 -17.70
N GLU A 143 15.49 0.70 -17.26
CA GLU A 143 16.18 -0.46 -17.82
C GLU A 143 15.77 -1.78 -17.15
N GLY A 144 14.87 -1.74 -16.17
CA GLY A 144 14.41 -2.90 -15.39
C GLY A 144 15.42 -3.39 -14.36
N LYS A 145 16.41 -2.57 -13.97
CA LYS A 145 17.36 -2.89 -12.91
C LYS A 145 16.83 -2.36 -11.58
N THR A 146 17.08 -3.09 -10.51
CA THR A 146 16.75 -2.64 -9.15
C THR A 146 17.57 -1.40 -8.78
N ALA A 147 16.90 -0.27 -8.62
CA ALA A 147 17.48 1.00 -8.21
C ALA A 147 17.50 1.14 -6.69
N GLU A 148 16.43 0.78 -6.01
CA GLU A 148 16.30 0.84 -4.55
C GLU A 148 15.66 -0.45 -4.02
N THR A 149 16.03 -0.86 -2.79
CA THR A 149 15.44 -2.01 -2.09
C THR A 149 14.99 -1.62 -0.70
N PHE A 150 13.89 -2.20 -0.25
CA PHE A 150 13.31 -1.98 1.08
C PHE A 150 13.03 -3.31 1.78
N GLU A 151 13.08 -3.32 3.09
CA GLU A 151 12.59 -4.46 3.87
C GLU A 151 11.07 -4.62 3.66
N ALA A 152 10.62 -5.86 3.55
CA ALA A 152 9.18 -6.20 3.54
C ALA A 152 8.56 -5.99 4.94
N ALA A 153 8.65 -4.77 5.47
CA ALA A 153 8.27 -4.43 6.84
C ALA A 153 7.49 -3.12 6.89
N LEU A 154 6.47 -3.06 7.75
CA LEU A 154 5.71 -1.84 7.99
C LEU A 154 6.55 -0.83 8.79
N THR A 155 6.52 0.41 8.37
CA THR A 155 7.22 1.54 8.99
C THR A 155 6.23 2.56 9.52
N VAL A 156 6.67 3.43 10.45
CA VAL A 156 5.84 4.52 10.99
C VAL A 156 5.32 5.40 9.85
N LYS A 157 6.24 5.96 9.05
CA LYS A 157 5.93 6.84 7.93
C LYS A 157 5.00 6.18 6.89
N GLY A 158 5.26 4.89 6.57
CA GLY A 158 4.43 4.13 5.63
C GLY A 158 3.00 3.91 6.13
N CYS A 159 2.82 3.58 7.42
CA CYS A 159 1.51 3.41 8.03
C CYS A 159 0.73 4.74 8.11
N GLU A 160 1.39 5.86 8.41
CA GLU A 160 0.79 7.18 8.43
C GLU A 160 0.32 7.59 7.02
N LYS A 161 1.19 7.46 6.00
CA LYS A 161 0.86 7.70 4.58
C LYS A 161 -0.36 6.88 4.15
N ALA A 162 -0.37 5.58 4.41
CA ALA A 162 -1.48 4.70 4.08
C ALA A 162 -2.78 5.11 4.81
N SER A 163 -2.69 5.41 6.11
CA SER A 163 -3.86 5.80 6.92
C SER A 163 -4.54 7.07 6.41
N GLU A 164 -3.76 8.09 6.04
CA GLU A 164 -4.27 9.34 5.47
C GLU A 164 -4.97 9.07 4.14
N PHE A 165 -4.33 8.32 3.26
CA PHE A 165 -4.84 7.99 1.93
C PHE A 165 -6.14 7.17 1.98
N ILE A 166 -6.22 6.15 2.85
CA ILE A 166 -7.43 5.34 3.02
C ILE A 166 -8.60 6.19 3.49
N ARG A 167 -8.36 7.12 4.44
CA ARG A 167 -9.41 8.03 4.93
C ARG A 167 -9.89 8.98 3.85
N PHE A 168 -9.00 9.43 2.99
CA PHE A 168 -9.38 10.22 1.82
C PHE A 168 -10.28 9.41 0.87
N CYS A 169 -9.88 8.20 0.53
CA CYS A 169 -10.67 7.32 -0.33
C CYS A 169 -12.06 7.04 0.28
N ASP A 170 -12.14 6.73 1.58
CA ASP A 170 -13.41 6.49 2.27
C ASP A 170 -14.32 7.74 2.28
N ALA A 171 -13.74 8.95 2.41
CA ALA A 171 -14.49 10.20 2.39
C ALA A 171 -15.10 10.53 1.02
N PHE A 172 -14.52 10.02 -0.05
CA PHE A 172 -14.99 10.19 -1.44
C PHE A 172 -15.62 8.93 -2.02
N GLU A 173 -15.88 7.91 -1.18
CA GLU A 173 -16.42 6.60 -1.57
C GLU A 173 -15.58 5.88 -2.65
N ILE A 174 -14.32 6.25 -2.82
CA ILE A 174 -13.40 5.62 -3.76
C ILE A 174 -13.04 4.22 -3.24
N PRO A 175 -13.26 3.16 -4.03
CA PRO A 175 -12.86 1.80 -3.68
C PRO A 175 -11.35 1.69 -3.41
N VAL A 176 -10.94 0.81 -2.50
CA VAL A 176 -9.54 0.64 -2.11
C VAL A 176 -9.02 -0.75 -2.45
N LEU A 177 -7.95 -0.80 -3.24
CA LEU A 177 -7.13 -1.97 -3.47
C LEU A 177 -5.91 -1.93 -2.54
N SER A 178 -5.68 -2.98 -1.78
CA SER A 178 -4.39 -3.18 -1.11
C SER A 178 -3.58 -4.27 -1.80
N ILE A 179 -2.27 -4.07 -1.98
CA ILE A 179 -1.34 -5.11 -2.44
C ILE A 179 -0.40 -5.43 -1.28
N THR A 180 -0.49 -6.67 -0.79
CA THR A 180 0.22 -7.10 0.40
C THR A 180 1.47 -7.91 0.05
N ASN A 181 2.63 -7.46 0.53
CA ASN A 181 3.90 -8.14 0.55
C ASN A 181 4.66 -7.69 1.81
N VAL A 182 4.38 -8.35 2.95
CA VAL A 182 4.89 -7.90 4.25
C VAL A 182 5.20 -9.08 5.18
N THR A 183 6.38 -9.06 5.77
CA THR A 183 6.85 -10.12 6.68
C THR A 183 6.86 -9.72 8.15
N GLY A 184 6.68 -8.43 8.45
CA GLY A 184 6.72 -7.95 9.83
C GLY A 184 6.73 -6.44 9.95
N PHE A 185 7.34 -5.97 11.03
CA PHE A 185 7.47 -4.55 11.38
C PHE A 185 8.92 -4.13 11.39
N LYS A 186 9.21 -2.88 11.03
CA LYS A 186 10.56 -2.33 11.13
C LYS A 186 11.05 -2.35 12.57
N ALA A 187 12.11 -3.12 12.81
CA ALA A 187 12.67 -3.31 14.15
C ALA A 187 13.82 -2.32 14.40
N CYS A 188 13.52 -1.11 14.89
CA CYS A 188 14.51 -0.14 15.34
C CYS A 188 13.96 0.77 16.42
N MET A 189 14.84 1.39 17.21
CA MET A 189 14.45 2.30 18.29
C MET A 189 13.59 3.47 17.84
N CYS A 190 13.80 3.95 16.62
CA CYS A 190 12.97 5.03 16.06
C CYS A 190 11.54 4.53 15.76
N ALA A 191 11.40 3.31 15.24
CA ALA A 191 10.09 2.72 14.97
C ALA A 191 9.32 2.46 16.27
N GLU A 192 9.96 1.93 17.31
CA GLU A 192 9.31 1.64 18.60
C GLU A 192 8.62 2.87 19.23
N LYS A 193 9.12 4.09 18.95
CA LYS A 193 8.53 5.32 19.48
C LYS A 193 7.17 5.68 18.89
N GLY A 194 6.85 5.23 17.67
CA GLY A 194 5.66 5.67 16.95
C GLY A 194 4.86 4.56 16.26
N LEU A 195 5.47 3.39 16.04
CA LEU A 195 4.88 2.35 15.18
C LEU A 195 3.54 1.84 15.69
N ALA A 196 3.41 1.60 16.99
CA ALA A 196 2.16 1.12 17.57
C ALA A 196 0.99 2.08 17.33
N LYS A 197 1.23 3.40 17.42
CA LYS A 197 0.23 4.42 17.15
C LYS A 197 -0.09 4.51 15.65
N ALA A 198 0.91 4.51 14.79
CA ALA A 198 0.73 4.56 13.34
C ALA A 198 -0.02 3.33 12.81
N LEU A 199 0.30 2.13 13.35
CA LEU A 199 -0.44 0.90 13.06
C LEU A 199 -1.89 0.95 13.52
N ALA A 200 -2.14 1.47 14.72
CA ALA A 200 -3.50 1.64 15.22
C ALA A 200 -4.33 2.56 14.29
N HIS A 201 -3.72 3.64 13.79
CA HIS A 201 -4.36 4.55 12.83
C HIS A 201 -4.67 3.86 11.50
N MET A 202 -3.70 3.12 10.93
CA MET A 202 -3.90 2.41 9.66
C MET A 202 -4.94 1.29 9.79
N THR A 203 -4.87 0.50 10.86
CA THR A 203 -5.86 -0.56 11.13
C THR A 203 -7.25 0.02 11.29
N SER A 204 -7.37 1.13 12.04
CA SER A 204 -8.65 1.84 12.21
C SER A 204 -9.17 2.42 10.90
N ALA A 205 -8.29 2.95 10.04
CA ALA A 205 -8.69 3.46 8.74
C ALA A 205 -9.30 2.36 7.88
N PHE A 206 -8.64 1.20 7.74
CA PHE A 206 -9.18 0.07 7.01
C PHE A 206 -10.46 -0.51 7.64
N ALA A 207 -10.48 -0.69 8.96
CA ALA A 207 -11.63 -1.30 9.64
C ALA A 207 -12.87 -0.42 9.63
N SER A 208 -12.72 0.91 9.63
CA SER A 208 -13.85 1.85 9.63
C SER A 208 -14.27 2.32 8.23
N ALA A 209 -13.46 2.08 7.21
CA ALA A 209 -13.80 2.43 5.84
C ALA A 209 -15.01 1.64 5.34
N THR A 210 -15.96 2.36 4.76
CA THR A 210 -17.24 1.84 4.25
C THR A 210 -17.20 1.56 2.74
N CYS A 211 -16.25 2.16 2.02
CA CYS A 211 -16.02 1.91 0.60
C CYS A 211 -15.65 0.44 0.31
N PRO A 212 -15.79 -0.04 -0.93
CA PRO A 212 -15.32 -1.37 -1.34
C PRO A 212 -13.83 -1.56 -1.06
N LYS A 213 -13.45 -2.71 -0.50
CA LYS A 213 -12.05 -3.02 -0.14
C LYS A 213 -11.64 -4.40 -0.65
N VAL A 214 -10.67 -4.44 -1.52
CA VAL A 214 -10.09 -5.68 -2.05
C VAL A 214 -8.63 -5.77 -1.64
N ASN A 215 -8.19 -6.96 -1.22
CA ASN A 215 -6.79 -7.22 -0.92
C ASN A 215 -6.22 -8.26 -1.90
N LEU A 216 -5.10 -7.92 -2.53
CA LEU A 216 -4.28 -8.84 -3.31
C LEU A 216 -3.01 -9.17 -2.53
N ILE A 217 -2.82 -10.44 -2.21
CA ILE A 217 -1.58 -10.92 -1.61
C ILE A 217 -0.65 -11.36 -2.74
N ALA A 218 0.35 -10.53 -3.05
CA ALA A 218 1.28 -10.72 -4.15
C ALA A 218 2.62 -11.35 -3.70
N GLY A 219 2.92 -11.29 -2.41
CA GLY A 219 4.13 -11.82 -1.81
C GLY A 219 3.88 -12.46 -0.46
N ASP A 220 4.87 -12.42 0.42
CA ASP A 220 4.74 -12.96 1.77
C ASP A 220 3.78 -12.13 2.63
N ALA A 221 3.04 -12.79 3.51
CA ALA A 221 2.04 -12.17 4.37
C ALA A 221 2.05 -12.81 5.76
N PHE A 222 2.83 -12.24 6.68
CA PHE A 222 3.03 -12.83 8.00
C PHE A 222 2.53 -11.98 9.16
N GLY A 223 1.96 -12.67 10.13
CA GLY A 223 1.63 -12.17 11.46
C GLY A 223 0.65 -11.01 11.46
N SER A 224 0.77 -10.16 12.48
CA SER A 224 -0.10 -8.98 12.62
C SER A 224 0.17 -7.90 11.57
N ALA A 225 1.35 -7.87 10.95
CA ALA A 225 1.63 -6.96 9.84
C ALA A 225 0.72 -7.26 8.63
N TYR A 226 0.57 -8.54 8.27
CA TYR A 226 -0.43 -8.96 7.27
C TYR A 226 -1.85 -8.57 7.69
N VAL A 227 -2.22 -8.84 8.95
CA VAL A 227 -3.59 -8.52 9.41
C VAL A 227 -3.93 -7.05 9.19
N THR A 228 -3.00 -6.13 9.47
CA THR A 228 -3.21 -4.68 9.34
C THR A 228 -3.22 -4.18 7.89
N MET A 229 -2.76 -4.99 6.92
CA MET A 229 -2.79 -4.69 5.49
C MET A 229 -4.11 -5.16 4.83
N ASN A 230 -5.24 -4.66 5.32
CA ASN A 230 -6.56 -4.96 4.77
C ASN A 230 -6.85 -6.46 4.64
N SER A 231 -6.59 -7.23 5.70
CA SER A 231 -6.93 -8.65 5.70
C SER A 231 -8.45 -8.87 5.85
N LYS A 232 -8.89 -10.10 5.57
CA LYS A 232 -10.29 -10.53 5.83
C LYS A 232 -10.71 -10.26 7.28
N SER A 233 -9.77 -10.36 8.22
CA SER A 233 -10.03 -10.17 9.66
C SER A 233 -10.37 -8.74 10.05
N ILE A 234 -9.98 -7.74 9.26
CA ILE A 234 -10.29 -6.32 9.50
C ILE A 234 -11.29 -5.75 8.50
N GLY A 235 -11.93 -6.59 7.70
CA GLY A 235 -13.06 -6.22 6.88
C GLY A 235 -12.79 -6.01 5.39
N ALA A 236 -11.75 -6.65 4.81
CA ALA A 236 -11.66 -6.77 3.36
C ALA A 236 -12.88 -7.52 2.82
N ASP A 237 -13.50 -6.99 1.76
CA ASP A 237 -14.65 -7.63 1.13
C ASP A 237 -14.22 -8.89 0.37
N LEU A 238 -13.13 -8.78 -0.40
CA LEU A 238 -12.51 -9.90 -1.11
C LEU A 238 -11.01 -9.90 -0.88
N VAL A 239 -10.44 -11.11 -0.79
CA VAL A 239 -9.00 -11.35 -0.67
C VAL A 239 -8.57 -12.33 -1.73
N TYR A 240 -7.70 -11.90 -2.63
CA TYR A 240 -7.06 -12.72 -3.62
C TYR A 240 -5.60 -12.98 -3.26
N ALA A 241 -5.05 -14.09 -3.70
CA ALA A 241 -3.64 -14.40 -3.50
C ALA A 241 -3.04 -15.08 -4.73
N TRP A 242 -1.77 -14.84 -5.00
CA TRP A 242 -1.05 -15.59 -6.02
C TRP A 242 -0.60 -16.96 -5.51
N PRO A 243 -0.37 -17.95 -6.40
CA PRO A 243 -0.08 -19.34 -6.00
C PRO A 243 1.17 -19.51 -5.13
N GLU A 244 2.20 -18.70 -5.38
CA GLU A 244 3.51 -18.80 -4.71
C GLU A 244 3.61 -18.00 -3.39
N THR A 245 2.49 -17.40 -2.94
CA THR A 245 2.48 -16.60 -1.72
C THR A 245 2.51 -17.45 -0.46
N LYS A 246 3.17 -16.93 0.58
CA LYS A 246 3.23 -17.56 1.91
C LYS A 246 2.43 -16.73 2.90
N ILE A 247 1.41 -17.34 3.49
CA ILE A 247 0.47 -16.67 4.41
C ILE A 247 0.43 -17.41 5.72
N GLY A 248 0.88 -16.78 6.81
CA GLY A 248 0.96 -17.46 8.11
C GLY A 248 1.24 -16.53 9.29
N MET A 249 1.46 -17.15 10.45
CA MET A 249 1.77 -16.40 11.67
C MET A 249 3.17 -15.80 11.65
N MET A 250 4.13 -16.51 11.06
CA MET A 250 5.53 -16.11 10.97
C MET A 250 6.25 -16.94 9.91
N ASP A 251 7.44 -16.53 9.58
CA ASP A 251 8.34 -17.28 8.71
C ASP A 251 8.62 -18.70 9.25
N ALA A 252 8.78 -19.66 8.35
CA ALA A 252 8.91 -21.07 8.70
C ALA A 252 10.22 -21.40 9.44
N GLU A 253 11.33 -20.75 9.07
CA GLU A 253 12.61 -20.95 9.74
C GLU A 253 12.57 -20.41 11.18
N LEU A 254 11.96 -19.22 11.35
CA LEU A 254 11.76 -18.63 12.66
C LEU A 254 10.87 -19.52 13.54
N ALA A 255 9.77 -20.02 12.98
CA ALA A 255 8.88 -20.94 13.68
C ALA A 255 9.60 -22.21 14.14
N ALA A 256 10.39 -22.82 13.25
CA ALA A 256 11.18 -24.02 13.59
C ALA A 256 12.18 -23.75 14.73
N LYS A 257 12.89 -22.62 14.68
CA LYS A 257 13.83 -22.20 15.73
C LYS A 257 13.16 -22.00 17.09
N ILE A 258 11.94 -21.46 17.11
CA ILE A 258 11.18 -21.25 18.35
C ILE A 258 10.66 -22.58 18.90
N MET A 259 10.09 -23.44 18.04
CA MET A 259 9.47 -24.71 18.48
C MET A 259 10.48 -25.80 18.83
N TYR A 260 11.66 -25.77 18.21
CA TYR A 260 12.69 -26.80 18.32
C TYR A 260 14.05 -26.20 18.65
N ALA A 261 14.13 -25.33 19.66
CA ALA A 261 15.30 -24.51 19.99
C ALA A 261 16.61 -25.30 20.18
N ASP A 262 16.52 -26.54 20.68
CA ASP A 262 17.67 -27.40 20.96
C ASP A 262 18.00 -28.37 19.81
N ALA A 263 17.32 -28.30 18.68
CA ALA A 263 17.52 -29.24 17.57
C ALA A 263 18.75 -28.85 16.71
N SER A 264 19.31 -29.88 16.03
CA SER A 264 20.39 -29.63 15.05
C SER A 264 19.91 -28.85 13.84
N ALA A 265 20.82 -28.21 13.11
CA ALA A 265 20.51 -27.41 11.92
C ALA A 265 19.72 -28.21 10.86
N ASP A 266 20.05 -29.48 10.65
CA ASP A 266 19.37 -30.34 9.67
C ASP A 266 17.91 -30.62 10.10
N VAL A 267 17.68 -30.86 11.37
CA VAL A 267 16.32 -31.04 11.93
C VAL A 267 15.52 -29.75 11.85
N LEU A 268 16.14 -28.60 12.13
CA LEU A 268 15.48 -27.30 11.99
C LEU A 268 15.05 -27.05 10.55
N ALA A 269 15.89 -27.34 9.56
CA ALA A 269 15.58 -27.20 8.15
C ALA A 269 14.42 -28.11 7.70
N GLU A 270 14.39 -29.36 8.19
CA GLU A 270 13.29 -30.30 7.94
C GLU A 270 11.97 -29.79 8.54
N LYS A 271 12.02 -29.35 9.80
CA LYS A 271 10.83 -28.81 10.50
C LYS A 271 10.34 -27.51 9.92
N ALA A 272 11.21 -26.67 9.40
CA ALA A 272 10.82 -25.47 8.67
C ALA A 272 10.02 -25.81 7.40
N LYS A 273 10.48 -26.77 6.61
CA LYS A 273 9.74 -27.25 5.42
C LYS A 273 8.39 -27.87 5.76
N GLU A 274 8.34 -28.64 6.85
CA GLU A 274 7.08 -29.23 7.35
C GLU A 274 6.10 -28.12 7.78
N TYR A 275 6.58 -27.11 8.51
CA TYR A 275 5.78 -25.97 8.95
C TYR A 275 5.26 -25.16 7.74
N GLU A 276 6.12 -24.85 6.78
CA GLU A 276 5.74 -24.12 5.56
C GLU A 276 4.61 -24.83 4.83
N LYS A 277 4.75 -26.14 4.61
CA LYS A 277 3.74 -26.95 3.94
C LYS A 277 2.40 -26.98 4.66
N LEU A 278 2.42 -27.03 6.00
CA LEU A 278 1.22 -27.20 6.83
C LEU A 278 0.55 -25.88 7.19
N GLN A 279 1.33 -24.80 7.38
CA GLN A 279 0.84 -23.57 8.00
C GLN A 279 0.93 -22.34 7.12
N SER A 280 1.94 -22.24 6.24
CA SER A 280 2.18 -21.02 5.45
C SER A 280 1.81 -21.14 3.99
N ASN A 281 1.33 -22.29 3.55
CA ASN A 281 0.90 -22.51 2.17
C ASN A 281 -0.41 -21.76 1.88
N VAL A 282 -0.49 -21.09 0.72
CA VAL A 282 -1.68 -20.32 0.29
C VAL A 282 -2.96 -21.14 0.26
N VAL A 283 -2.89 -22.42 -0.14
CA VAL A 283 -4.05 -23.33 -0.18
C VAL A 283 -4.58 -23.59 1.25
N THR A 284 -3.68 -23.68 2.24
CA THR A 284 -4.07 -23.81 3.65
C THR A 284 -4.78 -22.54 4.14
N ALA A 285 -4.28 -21.37 3.76
CA ALA A 285 -4.93 -20.08 4.07
C ALA A 285 -6.31 -19.97 3.44
N ALA A 286 -6.47 -20.36 2.18
CA ALA A 286 -7.75 -20.40 1.49
C ALA A 286 -8.75 -21.38 2.15
N ARG A 287 -8.31 -22.58 2.52
CA ARG A 287 -9.15 -23.57 3.26
C ARG A 287 -9.63 -23.04 4.62
N ARG A 288 -8.89 -22.13 5.24
CA ARG A 288 -9.25 -21.47 6.52
C ARG A 288 -10.13 -20.22 6.32
N GLY A 289 -10.41 -19.83 5.08
CA GLY A 289 -11.23 -18.65 4.75
C GLY A 289 -10.50 -17.31 4.84
N TYR A 290 -9.18 -17.29 4.84
CA TYR A 290 -8.39 -16.06 4.80
C TYR A 290 -8.21 -15.51 3.38
N VAL A 291 -8.36 -16.37 2.37
CA VAL A 291 -8.26 -16.05 0.95
C VAL A 291 -9.49 -16.58 0.25
N ASP A 292 -10.17 -15.73 -0.54
CA ASP A 292 -11.39 -16.10 -1.27
C ASP A 292 -11.05 -16.87 -2.56
N LEU A 293 -10.02 -16.40 -3.30
CA LEU A 293 -9.56 -17.05 -4.54
C LEU A 293 -8.02 -16.99 -4.65
N ILE A 294 -7.46 -18.06 -5.18
CA ILE A 294 -6.07 -18.10 -5.66
C ILE A 294 -6.13 -17.84 -7.16
N ILE A 295 -5.43 -16.80 -7.61
CA ILE A 295 -5.47 -16.31 -9.00
C ILE A 295 -4.06 -16.28 -9.59
N GLU A 296 -3.94 -16.58 -10.88
CA GLU A 296 -2.66 -16.44 -11.58
C GLU A 296 -2.25 -14.96 -11.70
N PRO A 297 -0.96 -14.63 -11.54
CA PRO A 297 -0.48 -13.25 -11.63
C PRO A 297 -0.91 -12.55 -12.93
N ALA A 298 -0.84 -13.22 -14.06
CA ALA A 298 -1.23 -12.67 -15.36
C ALA A 298 -2.73 -12.33 -15.45
N ASP A 299 -3.56 -12.97 -14.65
CA ASP A 299 -5.02 -12.79 -14.64
C ASP A 299 -5.50 -11.73 -13.65
N THR A 300 -4.58 -11.10 -12.92
CA THR A 300 -4.89 -10.18 -11.80
C THR A 300 -5.87 -9.08 -12.21
N ARG A 301 -5.64 -8.40 -13.34
CA ARG A 301 -6.49 -7.30 -13.80
C ARG A 301 -7.96 -7.72 -13.93
N LYS A 302 -8.26 -8.79 -14.66
CA LYS A 302 -9.65 -9.22 -14.89
C LYS A 302 -10.40 -9.59 -13.61
N TYR A 303 -9.69 -10.20 -12.64
CA TYR A 303 -10.30 -10.52 -11.34
C TYR A 303 -10.55 -9.26 -10.49
N LEU A 304 -9.66 -8.27 -10.54
CA LEU A 304 -9.86 -7.01 -9.83
C LEU A 304 -10.98 -6.18 -10.44
N VAL A 305 -11.05 -6.08 -11.77
CA VAL A 305 -12.19 -5.45 -12.48
C VAL A 305 -13.51 -6.07 -12.03
N ALA A 306 -13.63 -7.40 -12.14
CA ALA A 306 -14.85 -8.11 -11.74
C ALA A 306 -15.17 -7.92 -10.25
N ALA A 307 -14.15 -7.88 -9.38
CA ALA A 307 -14.33 -7.65 -7.94
C ALA A 307 -14.95 -6.29 -7.65
N PHE A 308 -14.40 -5.23 -8.21
CA PHE A 308 -14.88 -3.87 -7.95
C PHE A 308 -16.24 -3.61 -8.60
N GLU A 309 -16.51 -4.15 -9.80
CA GLU A 309 -17.85 -4.11 -10.40
C GLU A 309 -18.89 -4.81 -9.53
N MET A 310 -18.58 -5.98 -8.99
CA MET A 310 -19.47 -6.71 -8.08
C MET A 310 -19.73 -5.93 -6.78
N LEU A 311 -18.72 -5.22 -6.27
CA LEU A 311 -18.78 -4.46 -5.03
C LEU A 311 -19.32 -3.03 -5.21
N TYR A 312 -19.56 -2.57 -6.43
CA TYR A 312 -19.99 -1.20 -6.73
C TYR A 312 -21.23 -0.77 -5.94
N THR A 313 -22.17 -1.67 -5.74
CA THR A 313 -23.41 -1.38 -4.97
C THR A 313 -23.28 -1.62 -3.47
N LYS A 314 -22.06 -1.82 -2.97
CA LYS A 314 -21.84 -2.03 -1.53
C LYS A 314 -22.37 -0.85 -0.74
N CYS A 315 -23.22 -1.13 0.24
CA CYS A 315 -23.73 -0.16 1.19
C CYS A 315 -23.51 -0.67 2.62
N VAL A 316 -22.80 0.10 3.44
CA VAL A 316 -22.54 -0.25 4.85
C VAL A 316 -23.12 0.82 5.76
N CYS A 317 -24.08 0.42 6.60
CA CYS A 317 -24.58 1.28 7.65
C CYS A 317 -23.67 1.21 8.87
N THR A 318 -23.01 2.31 9.18
CA THR A 318 -22.18 2.45 10.39
C THR A 318 -22.87 3.41 11.37
N PRO A 319 -22.55 3.33 12.69
CA PRO A 319 -23.04 4.33 13.64
C PRO A 319 -22.62 5.75 13.23
N ASP A 320 -23.52 6.71 13.39
CA ASP A 320 -23.30 8.11 13.02
C ASP A 320 -22.11 8.77 13.78
N LYS A 321 -21.82 8.26 14.97
CA LYS A 321 -20.70 8.74 15.79
C LYS A 321 -19.55 7.75 15.76
N LYS A 322 -18.44 8.16 15.17
CA LYS A 322 -17.19 7.38 15.15
C LYS A 322 -16.21 7.92 16.17
N HIS A 323 -15.63 7.03 16.96
CA HIS A 323 -14.53 7.35 17.87
C HIS A 323 -13.22 7.04 17.18
N GLY A 324 -12.33 8.04 17.05
CA GLY A 324 -11.00 7.85 16.48
C GLY A 324 -10.06 7.12 17.44
N THR A 325 -8.96 6.58 16.90
CA THR A 325 -7.83 6.08 17.69
C THR A 325 -7.02 7.25 18.28
N LYS A 326 -6.40 7.03 19.42
CA LYS A 326 -5.55 8.04 20.08
C LYS A 326 -4.20 8.20 19.38
#